data_74cb1df55d219a04b21f720e310907fc
#
_entry.id   74cb1df55d219a04b21f720e310907fc
#
_cell.length_a   1.000
_cell.length_b   1.000
_cell.length_c   1.000
_cell.angle_alpha   90.00
_cell.angle_beta   90.00
_cell.angle_gamma   90.00
#
_symmetry.space_group_name_H-M   'P 1'
#
loop_
_entity.id
_entity.type
_entity.pdbx_description
1 polymer ?
#
loop_
_entity_poly.entity_id
_entity_poly.type
_entity_poly.pdbx_seq_one_letter_code
_entity_poly.pdbx_strand_id
1 'polypeptide(L)'
;MKKTISLLLLLSVIFMPVKAQDVENVKPVKNVILLIPDGTSLATVSMARWLQWYTNPDKPKLNIDPYLCGTVRTHSSNAPIGDSAPTTSCYMTGQPSRTGYVSTYPENDGDNDIYPTDPARAFQPLTTVLEAAKIKQGKSTGLVFTCEFPHATPADCSAHSYNRGKYEWIAPQMAHNDLNVVIGGGVSLLPEESEAYLKGNGYGIFKNDIDGMRNYKGNNMWALFGDREMAYDIDRDPSQQPSLEEMTRKAIEKLSQNPNGFFLMVEGSKVDWAAHANDPVGMATDMLAFDRACGAALEFARQNGETAVVIVPDHGNSGISIGRADCKGYDKLSKDQLFHQLSLYKLTAEGFAKKVNSVPNSEVQNVFREYAGFELTPEELEALNHCKNYKNSPIPENERSIEGKGSLYSSSLTTFMSKLLTSRTCFGFTTGGHTGEEVFLAAYHPDRTSLPLGMHTNIELNHYLCALFGMTHDTLEELTAGNFAPHTEVFKDFKCEIVPAKDEKGSPSL
;
A
#
# COMPACT_ATOMS: atom_id res chain seq x y z
N MET A 1 -15.35 58.08 48.76
CA MET A 1 -15.59 57.61 47.42
C MET A 1 -14.26 57.14 46.85
N LYS A 2 -14.01 55.83 46.89
CA LYS A 2 -12.80 55.22 46.26
C LYS A 2 -13.21 54.62 44.91
N LYS A 3 -12.65 55.14 43.84
CA LYS A 3 -12.84 54.62 42.49
C LYS A 3 -11.89 53.43 42.28
N THR A 4 -12.44 52.24 42.13
CA THR A 4 -11.69 51.06 41.74
C THR A 4 -11.60 51.05 40.20
N ILE A 5 -10.39 51.16 39.66
CA ILE A 5 -10.12 51.01 38.23
C ILE A 5 -9.88 49.54 37.99
N SER A 6 -10.81 48.83 37.33
CA SER A 6 -10.60 47.48 36.84
C SER A 6 -9.81 47.52 35.51
N LEU A 7 -8.60 47.00 35.54
CA LEU A 7 -7.75 46.82 34.35
C LEU A 7 -8.18 45.52 33.66
N LEU A 8 -8.91 45.60 32.56
CA LEU A 8 -9.20 44.47 31.66
C LEU A 8 -7.93 44.24 30.83
N LEU A 9 -7.21 43.17 31.13
CA LEU A 9 -6.19 42.64 30.23
C LEU A 9 -6.92 41.90 29.09
N LEU A 10 -6.99 42.51 27.90
CA LEU A 10 -7.37 41.83 26.66
C LEU A 10 -6.20 40.94 26.25
N LEU A 11 -6.28 39.64 26.52
CA LEU A 11 -5.44 38.64 25.83
C LEU A 11 -5.88 38.56 24.40
N SER A 12 -5.24 39.28 23.51
CA SER A 12 -5.34 39.06 22.08
C SER A 12 -4.60 37.75 21.75
N VAL A 13 -5.33 36.64 21.69
CA VAL A 13 -4.82 35.42 21.07
C VAL A 13 -4.66 35.74 19.58
N ILE A 14 -3.44 36.01 19.17
CA ILE A 14 -3.10 36.12 17.75
C ILE A 14 -3.28 34.70 17.18
N PHE A 15 -4.43 34.46 16.54
CA PHE A 15 -4.58 33.34 15.64
C PHE A 15 -3.64 33.60 14.46
N MET A 16 -2.41 33.14 14.53
CA MET A 16 -1.63 32.97 13.33
C MET A 16 -2.30 31.83 12.54
N PRO A 17 -2.73 32.05 11.29
CA PRO A 17 -3.11 30.95 10.45
C PRO A 17 -1.90 30.02 10.39
N VAL A 18 -2.08 28.75 10.75
CA VAL A 18 -1.07 27.71 10.49
C VAL A 18 -1.05 27.60 8.97
N LYS A 19 -0.10 28.30 8.32
CA LYS A 19 0.20 28.06 6.91
C LYS A 19 0.68 26.60 6.82
N ALA A 20 0.26 25.91 5.77
CA ALA A 20 0.93 24.70 5.35
C ALA A 20 2.45 24.97 5.38
N GLN A 21 3.21 24.07 5.96
CA GLN A 21 4.63 24.34 6.21
C GLN A 21 5.32 24.54 4.86
N ASP A 22 5.96 25.70 4.69
CA ASP A 22 6.75 25.99 3.50
C ASP A 22 7.86 24.92 3.44
N VAL A 23 7.91 24.13 2.38
CA VAL A 23 8.90 23.07 2.12
C VAL A 23 10.34 23.61 2.23
N GLU A 24 10.53 24.91 2.03
CA GLU A 24 11.80 25.62 2.17
C GLU A 24 12.44 25.54 3.57
N ASN A 25 11.67 25.19 4.61
CA ASN A 25 12.14 25.12 6.00
C ASN A 25 12.37 23.69 6.51
N VAL A 26 12.24 22.67 5.66
CA VAL A 26 12.49 21.28 6.03
C VAL A 26 14.00 21.06 6.17
N LYS A 27 14.45 20.57 7.33
CA LYS A 27 15.85 20.21 7.53
C LYS A 27 16.17 18.88 6.87
N PRO A 28 17.20 18.81 6.03
CA PRO A 28 17.60 17.55 5.42
C PRO A 28 18.05 16.51 6.45
N VAL A 29 17.80 15.24 6.10
CA VAL A 29 18.22 14.07 6.88
C VAL A 29 19.09 13.14 6.04
N LYS A 30 19.81 12.25 6.71
CA LYS A 30 20.66 11.28 6.04
C LYS A 30 19.86 10.14 5.42
N ASN A 31 18.81 9.69 6.09
CA ASN A 31 18.00 8.54 5.67
C ASN A 31 16.52 8.92 5.60
N VAL A 32 15.81 8.36 4.62
CA VAL A 32 14.36 8.49 4.52
C VAL A 32 13.76 7.09 4.40
N ILE A 33 12.72 6.82 5.18
CA ILE A 33 11.89 5.61 5.08
C ILE A 33 10.48 6.06 4.76
N LEU A 34 9.99 5.70 3.58
CA LEU A 34 8.61 5.91 3.15
C LEU A 34 7.84 4.59 3.33
N LEU A 35 6.74 4.61 4.09
CA LEU A 35 5.90 3.44 4.29
C LEU A 35 4.50 3.69 3.72
N ILE A 36 4.04 2.80 2.84
CA ILE A 36 2.77 2.90 2.13
C ILE A 36 1.89 1.69 2.47
N PRO A 37 0.84 1.84 3.29
CA PRO A 37 -0.21 0.83 3.38
C PRO A 37 -1.16 1.04 2.21
N ASP A 38 -1.03 0.20 1.17
CA ASP A 38 -1.80 0.30 -0.07
C ASP A 38 -3.32 0.25 0.23
N GLY A 39 -4.10 1.08 -0.45
CA GLY A 39 -5.56 1.09 -0.38
C GLY A 39 -6.17 1.30 1.01
N THR A 40 -5.51 2.08 1.87
CA THR A 40 -5.87 2.13 3.30
C THR A 40 -6.66 3.38 3.70
N SER A 41 -7.97 3.21 3.84
CA SER A 41 -8.88 4.21 4.43
C SER A 41 -8.67 4.36 5.96
N LEU A 42 -8.99 5.53 6.52
CA LEU A 42 -8.93 5.75 7.98
C LEU A 42 -9.79 4.77 8.79
N ALA A 43 -10.90 4.29 8.22
CA ALA A 43 -11.74 3.30 8.88
C ALA A 43 -11.04 1.94 9.02
N THR A 44 -10.18 1.56 8.06
CA THR A 44 -9.31 0.37 8.16
C THR A 44 -8.33 0.49 9.32
N VAL A 45 -7.68 1.65 9.47
CA VAL A 45 -6.79 1.93 10.60
C VAL A 45 -7.55 1.86 11.93
N SER A 46 -8.77 2.42 11.98
CA SER A 46 -9.61 2.37 13.18
C SER A 46 -10.01 0.94 13.52
N MET A 47 -10.38 0.12 12.53
CA MET A 47 -10.72 -1.30 12.73
C MET A 47 -9.52 -2.07 13.29
N ALA A 48 -8.34 -1.92 12.71
CA ALA A 48 -7.11 -2.57 13.17
C ALA A 48 -6.75 -2.16 14.62
N ARG A 49 -6.86 -0.85 14.95
CA ARG A 49 -6.63 -0.33 16.30
C ARG A 49 -7.58 -0.92 17.33
N TRP A 50 -8.87 -0.98 17.02
CA TRP A 50 -9.87 -1.57 17.90
C TRP A 50 -9.67 -3.08 18.07
N LEU A 51 -9.32 -3.81 16.99
CA LEU A 51 -9.02 -5.24 17.07
C LEU A 51 -7.80 -5.47 17.96
N GLN A 52 -6.72 -4.70 17.79
CA GLN A 52 -5.54 -4.78 18.65
C GLN A 52 -5.90 -4.54 20.11
N TRP A 53 -6.67 -3.48 20.40
CA TRP A 53 -7.10 -3.19 21.76
C TRP A 53 -8.03 -4.26 22.33
N TYR A 54 -8.90 -4.84 21.51
CA TYR A 54 -9.78 -5.93 21.90
C TYR A 54 -8.99 -7.19 22.28
N THR A 55 -8.02 -7.57 21.48
CA THR A 55 -7.21 -8.79 21.67
C THR A 55 -6.04 -8.60 22.64
N ASN A 56 -5.56 -7.36 22.82
CA ASN A 56 -4.48 -7.01 23.73
C ASN A 56 -4.79 -5.68 24.44
N PRO A 57 -5.50 -5.73 25.58
CA PRO A 57 -5.93 -4.52 26.31
C PRO A 57 -4.79 -3.61 26.78
N ASP A 58 -3.57 -4.13 26.92
CA ASP A 58 -2.40 -3.37 27.34
C ASP A 58 -1.78 -2.55 26.17
N LYS A 59 -2.23 -2.78 24.93
CA LYS A 59 -1.78 -2.08 23.72
C LYS A 59 -2.95 -1.40 23.00
N PRO A 60 -3.55 -0.33 23.55
CA PRO A 60 -4.73 0.32 22.95
C PRO A 60 -4.39 1.20 21.73
N LYS A 61 -3.11 1.42 21.43
CA LYS A 61 -2.63 2.30 20.36
C LYS A 61 -1.80 1.53 19.35
N LEU A 62 -1.89 1.93 18.09
CA LEU A 62 -0.97 1.54 17.04
C LEU A 62 0.37 2.28 17.18
N ASN A 63 1.43 1.75 16.56
CA ASN A 63 2.74 2.41 16.52
C ASN A 63 2.68 3.74 15.79
N ILE A 64 1.82 3.88 14.78
CA ILE A 64 1.63 5.09 13.98
C ILE A 64 0.89 6.21 14.71
N ASP A 65 0.04 5.91 15.71
CA ASP A 65 -0.85 6.87 16.35
C ASP A 65 -0.17 8.15 16.88
N PRO A 66 1.01 8.09 17.53
CA PRO A 66 1.70 9.29 18.02
C PRO A 66 2.25 10.19 16.93
N TYR A 67 2.27 9.74 15.67
CA TYR A 67 2.92 10.39 14.53
C TYR A 67 1.95 10.95 13.51
N LEU A 68 0.63 10.74 13.69
CA LEU A 68 -0.38 11.34 12.83
C LEU A 68 -0.25 12.86 12.83
N CYS A 69 -0.11 13.47 11.66
CA CYS A 69 0.21 14.90 11.53
C CYS A 69 -0.60 15.62 10.43
N GLY A 70 -1.27 14.89 9.54
CA GLY A 70 -2.02 15.51 8.45
C GLY A 70 -2.83 14.52 7.63
N THR A 71 -3.21 14.96 6.43
CA THR A 71 -3.90 14.17 5.41
C THR A 71 -3.32 14.44 4.02
N VAL A 72 -3.51 13.51 3.10
CA VAL A 72 -3.13 13.68 1.70
C VAL A 72 -4.35 13.45 0.81
N ARG A 73 -4.59 14.37 -0.11
CA ARG A 73 -5.54 14.18 -1.19
C ARG A 73 -4.85 13.45 -2.33
N THR A 74 -5.28 12.24 -2.59
CA THR A 74 -4.75 11.39 -3.66
C THR A 74 -5.68 11.41 -4.87
N HIS A 75 -5.11 11.44 -6.06
CA HIS A 75 -5.85 11.47 -7.32
C HIS A 75 -4.95 11.06 -8.48
N SER A 76 -5.56 10.64 -9.59
CA SER A 76 -4.90 10.56 -10.90
C SER A 76 -4.89 11.93 -11.58
N SER A 77 -4.16 12.11 -12.68
CA SER A 77 -4.13 13.37 -13.43
C SER A 77 -5.50 13.81 -13.93
N ASN A 78 -6.38 12.85 -14.22
CA ASN A 78 -7.67 13.04 -14.85
C ASN A 78 -8.86 12.47 -14.06
N ALA A 79 -8.65 11.99 -12.82
CA ALA A 79 -9.71 11.39 -12.00
C ALA A 79 -9.49 11.66 -10.51
N PRO A 80 -10.56 12.04 -9.75
CA PRO A 80 -10.48 12.22 -8.29
C PRO A 80 -10.18 10.94 -7.50
N ILE A 81 -10.55 9.77 -8.03
CA ILE A 81 -10.24 8.48 -7.41
C ILE A 81 -8.93 8.00 -8.02
N GLY A 82 -7.90 7.84 -7.17
CA GLY A 82 -6.59 7.38 -7.58
C GLY A 82 -6.51 5.85 -7.70
N ASP A 83 -5.51 5.39 -8.44
CA ASP A 83 -5.03 4.01 -8.52
C ASP A 83 -3.59 3.99 -8.00
N SER A 84 -3.07 2.85 -7.54
CA SER A 84 -1.73 2.75 -6.93
C SER A 84 -0.62 3.30 -7.84
N ALA A 85 -0.71 3.06 -9.16
CA ALA A 85 0.27 3.54 -10.12
C ALA A 85 0.33 5.08 -10.18
N PRO A 86 -0.74 5.84 -10.52
CA PRO A 86 -0.64 7.29 -10.61
C PRO A 86 -0.39 7.96 -9.26
N THR A 87 -0.90 7.43 -8.15
CA THR A 87 -0.75 8.07 -6.85
C THR A 87 0.65 7.92 -6.29
N THR A 88 1.24 6.71 -6.37
CA THR A 88 2.64 6.48 -6.01
C THR A 88 3.58 7.18 -6.99
N SER A 89 3.28 7.20 -8.29
CA SER A 89 3.98 8.02 -9.29
C SER A 89 4.09 9.48 -8.84
N CYS A 90 2.98 10.10 -8.39
CA CYS A 90 3.00 11.47 -7.89
C CYS A 90 3.92 11.63 -6.67
N TYR A 91 3.90 10.66 -5.72
CA TYR A 91 4.80 10.67 -4.56
C TYR A 91 6.28 10.59 -4.99
N MET A 92 6.57 9.80 -6.02
CA MET A 92 7.94 9.57 -6.43
C MET A 92 8.49 10.62 -7.40
N THR A 93 7.64 11.23 -8.22
CA THR A 93 8.09 12.13 -9.31
C THR A 93 7.70 13.59 -9.11
N GLY A 94 6.66 13.89 -8.31
CA GLY A 94 6.12 15.25 -8.15
C GLY A 94 5.39 15.76 -9.39
N GLN A 95 5.04 14.88 -10.31
CA GLN A 95 4.30 15.21 -11.52
C GLN A 95 2.93 14.52 -11.52
N PRO A 96 1.92 15.08 -12.19
CA PRO A 96 0.67 14.36 -12.43
C PRO A 96 0.94 13.04 -13.12
N SER A 97 0.15 12.01 -12.80
CA SER A 97 0.23 10.71 -13.47
C SER A 97 -1.17 10.17 -13.74
N ARG A 98 -1.31 9.34 -14.78
CA ARG A 98 -2.57 8.77 -15.22
C ARG A 98 -2.75 7.35 -14.69
N THR A 99 -4.01 6.92 -14.53
CA THR A 99 -4.36 5.54 -14.15
C THR A 99 -3.59 4.51 -14.99
N GLY A 100 -2.88 3.63 -14.31
CA GLY A 100 -2.07 2.58 -14.92
C GLY A 100 -0.67 3.01 -15.37
N TYR A 101 -0.26 4.26 -15.16
CA TYR A 101 1.09 4.75 -15.51
C TYR A 101 2.03 4.65 -14.32
N VAL A 102 3.20 4.11 -14.55
CA VAL A 102 4.30 3.93 -13.61
C VAL A 102 5.38 4.96 -13.91
N SER A 103 5.56 5.94 -13.05
CA SER A 103 6.54 7.04 -13.13
C SER A 103 6.80 7.57 -14.55
N THR A 104 5.68 7.81 -15.25
CA THR A 104 5.63 8.27 -16.63
C THR A 104 4.66 9.45 -16.76
N TYR A 105 5.05 10.49 -17.46
CA TYR A 105 4.23 11.69 -17.65
C TYR A 105 2.98 11.38 -18.48
N PRO A 106 1.79 11.87 -18.08
CA PRO A 106 0.54 11.55 -18.77
C PRO A 106 0.42 12.29 -20.11
N GLU A 107 -0.36 11.72 -21.03
CA GLU A 107 -0.89 12.46 -22.16
C GLU A 107 -2.02 13.39 -21.68
N ASN A 108 -2.33 14.40 -22.51
CA ASN A 108 -3.44 15.32 -22.26
C ASN A 108 -4.80 14.61 -22.46
N ASP A 109 -5.70 14.77 -21.51
CA ASP A 109 -7.08 14.24 -21.55
C ASP A 109 -8.15 15.36 -21.65
N GLY A 110 -7.74 16.54 -22.10
CA GLY A 110 -8.62 17.67 -22.32
C GLY A 110 -9.25 18.21 -21.03
N ASP A 111 -10.57 18.36 -21.05
CA ASP A 111 -11.34 18.93 -19.92
C ASP A 111 -11.38 18.00 -18.69
N ASN A 112 -10.94 16.75 -18.81
CA ASN A 112 -10.87 15.84 -17.68
C ASN A 112 -9.61 16.05 -16.82
N ASP A 113 -8.57 16.69 -17.36
CA ASP A 113 -7.33 16.92 -16.63
C ASP A 113 -7.55 17.82 -15.40
N ILE A 114 -7.19 17.32 -14.22
CA ILE A 114 -7.25 18.06 -12.95
C ILE A 114 -6.15 19.13 -12.92
N TYR A 115 -5.03 18.84 -13.55
CA TYR A 115 -3.91 19.77 -13.74
C TYR A 115 -3.58 19.88 -15.22
N PRO A 116 -3.13 21.07 -15.68
CA PRO A 116 -2.62 21.22 -17.04
C PRO A 116 -1.48 20.25 -17.31
N THR A 117 -1.54 19.53 -18.41
CA THR A 117 -0.49 18.63 -18.88
C THR A 117 0.18 19.22 -20.13
N ASP A 118 1.50 18.99 -20.29
CA ASP A 118 2.25 19.38 -21.48
C ASP A 118 2.22 18.25 -22.52
N PRO A 119 1.52 18.39 -23.65
CA PRO A 119 1.45 17.35 -24.67
C PRO A 119 2.83 16.95 -25.24
N ALA A 120 3.83 17.84 -25.18
CA ALA A 120 5.17 17.55 -25.64
C ALA A 120 5.89 16.52 -24.75
N ARG A 121 5.46 16.39 -23.51
CA ARG A 121 6.03 15.46 -22.52
C ARG A 121 5.30 14.11 -22.45
N ALA A 122 4.22 13.94 -23.18
CA ALA A 122 3.43 12.72 -23.13
C ALA A 122 4.30 11.44 -23.19
N PHE A 123 4.07 10.51 -22.29
CA PHE A 123 4.82 9.26 -22.13
C PHE A 123 6.31 9.42 -21.79
N GLN A 124 6.75 10.60 -21.37
CA GLN A 124 8.12 10.80 -20.90
C GLN A 124 8.33 10.05 -19.59
N PRO A 125 9.35 9.15 -19.48
CA PRO A 125 9.77 8.63 -18.18
C PRO A 125 10.20 9.77 -17.26
N LEU A 126 9.92 9.65 -15.96
CA LEU A 126 10.17 10.71 -14.98
C LEU A 126 11.14 10.22 -13.91
N THR A 127 12.22 10.94 -13.66
CA THR A 127 13.15 10.59 -12.57
C THR A 127 12.43 10.62 -11.24
N THR A 128 12.58 9.56 -10.45
CA THR A 128 11.98 9.43 -9.12
C THR A 128 12.88 10.02 -8.04
N VAL A 129 12.30 10.34 -6.88
CA VAL A 129 13.09 10.81 -5.72
C VAL A 129 14.09 9.74 -5.24
N LEU A 130 13.78 8.43 -5.38
CA LEU A 130 14.70 7.34 -5.10
C LEU A 130 15.92 7.38 -6.03
N GLU A 131 15.67 7.49 -7.33
CA GLU A 131 16.73 7.59 -8.34
C GLU A 131 17.58 8.85 -8.16
N ALA A 132 16.94 10.00 -7.90
CA ALA A 132 17.65 11.24 -7.64
C ALA A 132 18.55 11.15 -6.40
N ALA A 133 18.05 10.56 -5.31
CA ALA A 133 18.84 10.35 -4.09
C ALA A 133 20.08 9.45 -4.36
N LYS A 134 19.91 8.40 -5.18
CA LYS A 134 21.01 7.54 -5.61
C LYS A 134 22.01 8.30 -6.49
N ILE A 135 21.53 8.96 -7.56
CA ILE A 135 22.37 9.61 -8.56
C ILE A 135 23.12 10.82 -7.98
N LYS A 136 22.44 11.70 -7.26
CA LYS A 136 23.01 12.96 -6.74
C LYS A 136 23.81 12.78 -5.46
N GLN A 137 23.45 11.79 -4.62
CA GLN A 137 24.01 11.69 -3.27
C GLN A 137 24.65 10.32 -2.96
N GLY A 138 24.64 9.37 -3.86
CA GLY A 138 25.21 8.04 -3.66
C GLY A 138 24.54 7.26 -2.53
N LYS A 139 23.24 7.50 -2.30
CA LYS A 139 22.49 6.78 -1.28
C LYS A 139 22.22 5.33 -1.70
N SER A 140 22.21 4.43 -0.72
CA SER A 140 21.66 3.10 -0.95
C SER A 140 20.14 3.16 -1.08
N THR A 141 19.58 2.28 -1.91
CA THR A 141 18.14 2.24 -2.19
C THR A 141 17.56 0.85 -1.93
N GLY A 142 16.37 0.81 -1.38
CA GLY A 142 15.71 -0.46 -1.10
C GLY A 142 14.19 -0.40 -1.20
N LEU A 143 13.61 -1.56 -1.51
CA LEU A 143 12.18 -1.78 -1.62
C LEU A 143 11.80 -3.01 -0.81
N VAL A 144 10.75 -2.90 0.00
CA VAL A 144 10.15 -3.99 0.77
C VAL A 144 8.64 -3.97 0.54
N PHE A 145 8.03 -5.10 0.22
CA PHE A 145 6.61 -5.17 -0.15
C PHE A 145 6.06 -6.59 0.07
N THR A 146 4.74 -6.75 0.04
CA THR A 146 4.08 -8.06 0.14
C THR A 146 3.38 -8.50 -1.14
N CYS A 147 3.26 -7.61 -2.15
CA CYS A 147 2.91 -7.96 -3.53
C CYS A 147 4.10 -8.57 -4.30
N GLU A 148 3.94 -8.78 -5.59
CA GLU A 148 5.05 -9.07 -6.50
C GLU A 148 5.86 -7.82 -6.85
N PHE A 149 7.18 -7.95 -7.04
CA PHE A 149 8.07 -6.79 -7.19
C PHE A 149 7.76 -5.88 -8.39
N PRO A 150 7.20 -6.34 -9.55
CA PRO A 150 6.82 -5.43 -10.63
C PRO A 150 5.44 -4.79 -10.47
N HIS A 151 4.74 -5.01 -9.31
CA HIS A 151 3.49 -4.32 -9.02
C HIS A 151 3.69 -2.81 -8.96
N ALA A 152 2.63 -2.03 -9.18
CA ALA A 152 2.71 -0.59 -9.39
C ALA A 152 3.51 0.16 -8.34
N THR A 153 3.18 0.00 -7.06
CA THR A 153 3.80 0.76 -5.96
C THR A 153 5.31 0.57 -5.85
N PRO A 154 5.88 -0.66 -5.85
CA PRO A 154 7.34 -0.81 -5.90
C PRO A 154 7.94 -0.41 -7.26
N ALA A 155 7.21 -0.61 -8.37
CA ALA A 155 7.68 -0.24 -9.70
C ALA A 155 7.84 1.28 -9.86
N ASP A 156 6.89 2.08 -9.33
CA ASP A 156 6.93 3.54 -9.37
C ASP A 156 8.18 4.15 -8.72
N CYS A 157 8.86 3.39 -7.87
CA CYS A 157 10.11 3.85 -7.27
C CYS A 157 11.29 3.81 -8.23
N SER A 158 11.29 2.92 -9.24
CA SER A 158 12.52 2.58 -9.97
C SER A 158 12.30 2.02 -11.39
N ALA A 159 11.10 2.16 -11.95
CA ALA A 159 10.77 1.77 -13.31
C ALA A 159 9.82 2.77 -13.95
N HIS A 160 9.70 2.72 -15.28
CA HIS A 160 8.89 3.65 -16.07
C HIS A 160 8.09 2.89 -17.11
N SER A 161 6.76 3.04 -17.09
CA SER A 161 5.89 2.41 -18.07
C SER A 161 4.56 3.14 -18.14
N TYR A 162 4.03 3.36 -19.33
CA TYR A 162 2.66 3.84 -19.50
C TYR A 162 1.60 2.74 -19.28
N ASN A 163 2.01 1.55 -18.86
CA ASN A 163 1.11 0.45 -18.56
C ASN A 163 1.68 -0.43 -17.44
N ARG A 164 1.08 -0.34 -16.24
CA ARG A 164 1.47 -1.12 -15.05
C ARG A 164 1.41 -2.64 -15.23
N GLY A 165 0.60 -3.13 -16.19
CA GLY A 165 0.47 -4.55 -16.49
C GLY A 165 1.62 -5.11 -17.34
N LYS A 166 2.54 -4.29 -17.80
CA LYS A 166 3.69 -4.68 -18.63
C LYS A 166 4.89 -5.10 -17.79
N TYR A 167 4.72 -6.18 -17.02
CA TYR A 167 5.77 -6.71 -16.15
C TYR A 167 7.03 -7.09 -16.90
N GLU A 168 6.91 -7.54 -18.16
CA GLU A 168 8.04 -7.83 -19.03
C GLU A 168 8.90 -6.61 -19.37
N TRP A 169 8.36 -5.39 -19.20
CA TRP A 169 9.11 -4.14 -19.33
C TRP A 169 9.60 -3.61 -17.99
N ILE A 170 8.79 -3.78 -16.93
CA ILE A 170 9.05 -3.24 -15.60
C ILE A 170 10.14 -4.05 -14.87
N ALA A 171 10.03 -5.37 -14.87
CA ALA A 171 10.91 -6.23 -14.09
C ALA A 171 12.41 -6.08 -14.49
N PRO A 172 12.78 -6.04 -15.79
CA PRO A 172 14.16 -5.77 -16.15
C PRO A 172 14.66 -4.39 -15.72
N GLN A 173 13.82 -3.34 -15.81
CA GLN A 173 14.20 -1.99 -15.38
C GLN A 173 14.54 -1.98 -13.89
N MET A 174 13.68 -2.55 -13.03
CA MET A 174 13.92 -2.62 -11.59
C MET A 174 15.23 -3.35 -11.26
N ALA A 175 15.51 -4.47 -11.95
CA ALA A 175 16.75 -5.23 -11.74
C ALA A 175 18.00 -4.45 -12.18
N HIS A 176 17.91 -3.68 -13.26
CA HIS A 176 19.01 -2.88 -13.80
C HIS A 176 19.11 -1.47 -13.20
N ASN A 177 18.18 -1.07 -12.36
CA ASN A 177 18.28 0.16 -11.56
C ASN A 177 19.26 0.03 -10.38
N ASP A 178 19.91 -1.12 -10.20
CA ASP A 178 20.88 -1.38 -9.13
C ASP A 178 20.35 -1.06 -7.73
N LEU A 179 19.11 -1.46 -7.44
CA LEU A 179 18.53 -1.37 -6.10
C LEU A 179 19.34 -2.26 -5.14
N ASN A 180 19.86 -1.70 -4.06
CA ASN A 180 20.72 -2.44 -3.13
C ASN A 180 19.96 -3.57 -2.40
N VAL A 181 18.71 -3.33 -2.02
CA VAL A 181 17.90 -4.31 -1.30
C VAL A 181 16.49 -4.37 -1.88
N VAL A 182 16.06 -5.55 -2.28
CA VAL A 182 14.68 -5.83 -2.68
C VAL A 182 14.22 -7.07 -1.94
N ILE A 183 13.13 -6.94 -1.14
CA ILE A 183 12.56 -8.07 -0.38
C ILE A 183 11.04 -8.05 -0.52
N GLY A 184 10.46 -9.12 -1.09
CA GLY A 184 9.01 -9.22 -1.27
C GLY A 184 8.58 -10.43 -2.08
N GLY A 185 7.48 -10.32 -2.82
CA GLY A 185 6.96 -11.36 -3.71
C GLY A 185 7.59 -11.38 -5.10
N GLY A 186 7.33 -12.45 -5.89
CA GLY A 186 7.61 -12.46 -7.33
C GLY A 186 8.76 -13.39 -7.78
N VAL A 187 8.90 -14.56 -7.17
CA VAL A 187 9.95 -15.54 -7.54
C VAL A 187 9.94 -15.87 -9.03
N SER A 188 8.75 -16.07 -9.63
CA SER A 188 8.61 -16.43 -11.05
C SER A 188 8.75 -15.23 -12.00
N LEU A 189 8.76 -14.00 -11.47
CA LEU A 189 8.75 -12.78 -12.27
C LEU A 189 10.14 -12.17 -12.49
N LEU A 190 11.18 -12.68 -11.81
CA LEU A 190 12.56 -12.25 -12.04
C LEU A 190 13.11 -12.93 -13.30
N PRO A 191 13.34 -12.19 -14.41
CA PRO A 191 13.85 -12.76 -15.65
C PRO A 191 15.24 -13.37 -15.43
N GLU A 192 15.54 -14.47 -16.13
CA GLU A 192 16.83 -15.17 -16.01
C GLU A 192 18.03 -14.27 -16.34
N GLU A 193 17.89 -13.40 -17.35
CA GLU A 193 18.94 -12.44 -17.74
C GLU A 193 19.17 -11.39 -16.64
N SER A 194 18.08 -10.91 -16.02
CA SER A 194 18.17 -9.97 -14.91
C SER A 194 18.75 -10.62 -13.65
N GLU A 195 18.42 -11.88 -13.37
CA GLU A 195 19.04 -12.65 -12.27
C GLU A 195 20.54 -12.84 -12.51
N ALA A 196 20.93 -13.17 -13.75
CA ALA A 196 22.35 -13.32 -14.14
C ALA A 196 23.10 -11.99 -13.98
N TYR A 197 22.50 -10.87 -14.41
CA TYR A 197 23.04 -9.53 -14.20
C TYR A 197 23.28 -9.22 -12.71
N LEU A 198 22.27 -9.42 -11.88
CA LEU A 198 22.37 -9.17 -10.44
C LEU A 198 23.47 -10.02 -9.80
N LYS A 199 23.54 -11.33 -10.12
CA LYS A 199 24.60 -12.24 -9.63
C LYS A 199 25.98 -11.79 -10.09
N GLY A 200 26.11 -11.38 -11.36
CA GLY A 200 27.36 -10.86 -11.93
C GLY A 200 27.84 -9.60 -11.23
N ASN A 201 26.93 -8.80 -10.65
CA ASN A 201 27.23 -7.60 -9.88
C ASN A 201 27.33 -7.85 -8.36
N GLY A 202 27.41 -9.11 -7.93
CA GLY A 202 27.67 -9.47 -6.53
C GLY A 202 26.47 -9.43 -5.60
N TYR A 203 25.25 -9.46 -6.13
CA TYR A 203 24.04 -9.55 -5.30
C TYR A 203 23.83 -10.97 -4.77
N GLY A 204 23.40 -11.06 -3.49
CA GLY A 204 22.81 -12.28 -2.97
C GLY A 204 21.36 -12.42 -3.48
N ILE A 205 21.04 -13.57 -4.11
CA ILE A 205 19.72 -13.85 -4.64
C ILE A 205 19.11 -15.02 -3.84
N PHE A 206 17.95 -14.77 -3.24
CA PHE A 206 17.24 -15.75 -2.40
C PHE A 206 15.82 -15.91 -2.93
N LYS A 207 15.48 -17.10 -3.43
CA LYS A 207 14.16 -17.48 -3.95
C LYS A 207 13.53 -18.52 -3.04
N ASN A 208 12.49 -18.13 -2.27
CA ASN A 208 11.90 -18.97 -1.22
C ASN A 208 12.93 -19.52 -0.22
N ASP A 209 14.02 -18.79 0.01
CA ASP A 209 15.11 -19.15 0.91
C ASP A 209 15.20 -18.14 2.06
N ILE A 210 14.37 -18.36 3.08
CA ILE A 210 14.26 -17.46 4.23
C ILE A 210 15.55 -17.50 5.09
N ASP A 211 16.18 -18.67 5.21
CA ASP A 211 17.40 -18.81 6.01
C ASP A 211 18.59 -18.17 5.30
N GLY A 212 18.68 -18.29 3.98
CA GLY A 212 19.67 -17.58 3.16
C GLY A 212 19.52 -16.07 3.34
N MET A 213 18.31 -15.52 3.23
CA MET A 213 18.03 -14.11 3.48
C MET A 213 18.47 -13.67 4.90
N ARG A 214 18.07 -14.45 5.94
CA ARG A 214 18.37 -14.14 7.34
C ARG A 214 19.86 -14.09 7.61
N ASN A 215 20.60 -15.05 7.07
CA ASN A 215 22.02 -15.24 7.34
C ASN A 215 22.96 -14.45 6.44
N TYR A 216 22.43 -13.81 5.38
CA TYR A 216 23.23 -13.06 4.41
C TYR A 216 24.01 -11.92 5.05
N LYS A 217 25.31 -11.84 4.75
CA LYS A 217 26.24 -10.83 5.30
C LYS A 217 26.66 -9.76 4.29
N GLY A 218 26.41 -9.97 2.99
CA GLY A 218 26.67 -8.94 1.96
C GLY A 218 25.71 -7.75 2.07
N ASN A 219 25.95 -6.73 1.28
CA ASN A 219 25.19 -5.47 1.32
C ASN A 219 24.01 -5.44 0.32
N ASN A 220 24.20 -6.07 -0.85
CA ASN A 220 23.23 -6.03 -1.93
C ASN A 220 22.49 -7.37 -2.00
N MET A 221 21.15 -7.35 -1.97
CA MET A 221 20.36 -8.57 -1.98
C MET A 221 18.99 -8.40 -2.64
N TRP A 222 18.56 -9.46 -3.31
CA TRP A 222 17.18 -9.68 -3.72
C TRP A 222 16.66 -10.95 -3.07
N ALA A 223 15.62 -10.84 -2.24
CA ALA A 223 15.00 -11.97 -1.56
C ALA A 223 13.51 -12.01 -1.91
N LEU A 224 13.12 -12.98 -2.74
CA LEU A 224 11.79 -13.11 -3.29
C LEU A 224 11.09 -14.36 -2.73
N PHE A 225 9.84 -14.19 -2.29
CA PHE A 225 9.02 -15.22 -1.67
C PHE A 225 7.66 -15.34 -2.35
N GLY A 226 7.12 -16.55 -2.43
CA GLY A 226 5.92 -16.82 -3.21
C GLY A 226 6.19 -16.80 -4.72
N ASP A 227 5.36 -17.48 -5.47
CA ASP A 227 5.51 -17.51 -6.93
C ASP A 227 5.29 -16.12 -7.53
N ARG A 228 4.18 -15.49 -7.17
CA ARG A 228 3.88 -14.09 -7.44
C ARG A 228 3.94 -13.29 -6.13
N GLU A 229 2.83 -13.07 -5.48
CA GLU A 229 2.74 -12.34 -4.22
C GLU A 229 3.05 -13.21 -2.99
N MET A 230 3.29 -12.58 -1.86
CA MET A 230 3.37 -13.23 -0.55
C MET A 230 1.97 -13.53 0.00
N ALA A 231 1.88 -14.44 0.97
CA ALA A 231 0.65 -14.69 1.70
C ALA A 231 0.23 -13.47 2.54
N TYR A 232 -1.07 -13.36 2.85
CA TYR A 232 -1.53 -12.46 3.91
C TYR A 232 -0.84 -12.82 5.23
N ASP A 233 -0.63 -11.83 6.10
CA ASP A 233 0.16 -12.06 7.32
C ASP A 233 -0.43 -13.16 8.22
N ILE A 234 -1.77 -13.22 8.36
CA ILE A 234 -2.45 -14.25 9.14
C ILE A 234 -2.40 -15.65 8.49
N ASP A 235 -2.32 -15.71 7.16
CA ASP A 235 -2.26 -16.98 6.40
C ASP A 235 -0.83 -17.48 6.21
N ARG A 236 0.15 -16.66 6.53
CA ARG A 236 1.57 -16.88 6.27
C ARG A 236 2.14 -17.99 7.17
N ASP A 237 2.95 -18.88 6.58
CA ASP A 237 3.83 -19.79 7.34
C ASP A 237 5.16 -19.07 7.67
N PRO A 238 5.42 -18.75 8.94
CA PRO A 238 6.64 -18.05 9.35
C PRO A 238 7.95 -18.82 9.08
N SER A 239 7.86 -20.10 8.80
CA SER A 239 9.03 -20.91 8.43
C SER A 239 9.39 -20.81 6.95
N GLN A 240 8.44 -20.33 6.12
CA GLN A 240 8.58 -20.25 4.66
C GLN A 240 8.71 -18.83 4.17
N GLN A 241 8.02 -17.88 4.81
CA GLN A 241 8.00 -16.49 4.41
C GLN A 241 8.24 -15.56 5.61
N PRO A 242 9.07 -14.51 5.48
CA PRO A 242 9.28 -13.52 6.53
C PRO A 242 8.06 -12.63 6.73
N SER A 243 7.92 -12.01 7.89
CA SER A 243 6.93 -10.95 8.11
C SER A 243 7.39 -9.63 7.48
N LEU A 244 6.46 -8.69 7.23
CA LEU A 244 6.80 -7.36 6.74
C LEU A 244 7.73 -6.61 7.72
N GLU A 245 7.53 -6.78 9.03
CA GLU A 245 8.46 -6.25 10.05
C GLU A 245 9.87 -6.84 9.90
N GLU A 246 10.00 -8.16 9.74
CA GLU A 246 11.29 -8.82 9.58
C GLU A 246 12.01 -8.34 8.31
N MET A 247 11.29 -8.23 7.19
CA MET A 247 11.83 -7.71 5.93
C MET A 247 12.31 -6.26 6.07
N THR A 248 11.50 -5.42 6.73
CA THR A 248 11.84 -4.02 7.00
C THR A 248 13.11 -3.89 7.84
N ARG A 249 13.22 -4.66 8.94
CA ARG A 249 14.43 -4.67 9.78
C ARG A 249 15.65 -5.15 8.99
N LYS A 250 15.49 -6.17 8.14
CA LYS A 250 16.58 -6.67 7.30
C LYS A 250 17.03 -5.65 6.25
N ALA A 251 16.11 -4.95 5.61
CA ALA A 251 16.43 -3.89 4.68
C ALA A 251 17.17 -2.74 5.36
N ILE A 252 16.70 -2.27 6.50
CA ILE A 252 17.36 -1.22 7.30
C ILE A 252 18.78 -1.67 7.70
N GLU A 253 18.96 -2.92 8.18
CA GLU A 253 20.28 -3.49 8.54
C GLU A 253 21.28 -3.34 7.38
N LYS A 254 20.83 -3.62 6.14
CA LYS A 254 21.72 -3.58 4.97
C LYS A 254 21.97 -2.16 4.49
N LEU A 255 20.92 -1.38 4.32
CA LEU A 255 21.00 -0.05 3.74
C LEU A 255 21.74 0.95 4.65
N SER A 256 21.61 0.83 5.97
CA SER A 256 22.27 1.70 6.95
C SER A 256 23.79 1.58 6.99
N GLN A 257 24.36 0.59 6.32
CA GLN A 257 25.82 0.44 6.20
C GLN A 257 26.44 1.46 5.24
N ASN A 258 25.64 2.08 4.37
CA ASN A 258 26.14 3.14 3.49
C ASN A 258 26.41 4.44 4.27
N PRO A 259 27.65 4.97 4.27
CA PRO A 259 27.96 6.22 4.96
C PRO A 259 27.18 7.43 4.41
N ASN A 260 26.72 7.38 3.16
CA ASN A 260 25.89 8.42 2.55
C ASN A 260 24.41 8.33 2.97
N GLY A 261 24.00 7.24 3.64
CA GLY A 261 22.61 7.00 4.02
C GLY A 261 21.80 6.29 2.93
N PHE A 262 20.48 6.30 3.08
CA PHE A 262 19.61 5.50 2.22
C PHE A 262 18.21 6.10 2.02
N PHE A 263 17.53 5.62 0.97
CA PHE A 263 16.09 5.66 0.77
C PHE A 263 15.53 4.24 0.83
N LEU A 264 14.52 4.02 1.64
CA LEU A 264 13.79 2.76 1.74
C LEU A 264 12.29 3.01 1.57
N MET A 265 11.65 2.33 0.61
CA MET A 265 10.20 2.24 0.57
C MET A 265 9.76 0.89 1.13
N VAL A 266 8.70 0.90 1.96
CA VAL A 266 8.08 -0.28 2.56
C VAL A 266 6.59 -0.25 2.27
N GLU A 267 6.06 -1.29 1.66
CA GLU A 267 4.66 -1.35 1.29
C GLU A 267 3.93 -2.50 2.01
N GLY A 268 2.78 -2.16 2.60
CA GLY A 268 1.80 -3.13 3.08
C GLY A 268 0.75 -3.40 2.00
N SER A 269 1.14 -4.10 0.95
CA SER A 269 0.36 -4.27 -0.29
C SER A 269 -0.96 -5.01 -0.09
N LYS A 270 -1.00 -5.97 0.84
CA LYS A 270 -2.15 -6.87 1.00
C LYS A 270 -3.35 -6.24 1.70
N VAL A 271 -3.22 -5.04 2.27
CA VAL A 271 -4.37 -4.30 2.83
C VAL A 271 -5.34 -3.93 1.71
N ASP A 272 -4.82 -3.44 0.58
CA ASP A 272 -5.60 -3.11 -0.61
C ASP A 272 -6.33 -4.32 -1.19
N TRP A 273 -5.63 -5.43 -1.36
CA TRP A 273 -6.22 -6.65 -1.91
C TRP A 273 -7.33 -7.22 -1.02
N ALA A 274 -7.18 -7.14 0.31
CA ALA A 274 -8.24 -7.49 1.24
C ALA A 274 -9.43 -6.52 1.14
N ALA A 275 -9.16 -5.23 0.92
CA ALA A 275 -10.19 -4.22 0.73
C ALA A 275 -10.98 -4.45 -0.57
N HIS A 276 -10.33 -4.75 -1.69
CA HIS A 276 -10.97 -5.18 -2.94
C HIS A 276 -11.85 -6.43 -2.77
N ALA A 277 -11.42 -7.35 -1.92
CA ALA A 277 -12.20 -8.54 -1.58
C ALA A 277 -13.32 -8.27 -0.57
N ASN A 278 -13.41 -7.07 0.01
CA ASN A 278 -14.26 -6.76 1.16
C ASN A 278 -14.07 -7.76 2.31
N ASP A 279 -12.80 -8.12 2.57
CA ASP A 279 -12.39 -9.04 3.61
C ASP A 279 -11.90 -8.30 4.86
N PRO A 280 -12.73 -8.15 5.91
CA PRO A 280 -12.34 -7.43 7.11
C PRO A 280 -11.20 -8.12 7.88
N VAL A 281 -10.99 -9.43 7.67
CA VAL A 281 -9.92 -10.18 8.34
C VAL A 281 -8.57 -9.78 7.73
N GLY A 282 -8.44 -9.91 6.42
CA GLY A 282 -7.23 -9.52 5.70
C GLY A 282 -6.90 -8.04 5.94
N MET A 283 -7.88 -7.13 5.77
CA MET A 283 -7.68 -5.71 6.03
C MET A 283 -7.14 -5.42 7.44
N ALA A 284 -7.72 -6.03 8.47
CA ALA A 284 -7.32 -5.77 9.85
C ALA A 284 -5.94 -6.38 10.17
N THR A 285 -5.67 -7.61 9.73
CA THR A 285 -4.44 -8.33 10.09
C THR A 285 -3.23 -7.82 9.34
N ASP A 286 -3.38 -7.48 8.07
CA ASP A 286 -2.29 -6.91 7.26
C ASP A 286 -2.03 -5.43 7.62
N MET A 287 -3.06 -4.65 8.02
CA MET A 287 -2.82 -3.33 8.62
C MET A 287 -2.06 -3.43 9.95
N LEU A 288 -2.32 -4.44 10.78
CA LEU A 288 -1.54 -4.70 12.00
C LEU A 288 -0.11 -5.17 11.68
N ALA A 289 0.09 -5.94 10.62
CA ALA A 289 1.42 -6.33 10.14
C ALA A 289 2.22 -5.11 9.66
N PHE A 290 1.57 -4.23 8.91
CA PHE A 290 2.13 -2.96 8.47
C PHE A 290 2.47 -2.05 9.66
N ASP A 291 1.61 -1.93 10.66
CA ASP A 291 1.89 -1.14 11.87
C ASP A 291 3.11 -1.66 12.64
N ARG A 292 3.35 -2.98 12.66
CA ARG A 292 4.58 -3.54 13.23
C ARG A 292 5.82 -3.14 12.43
N ALA A 293 5.74 -3.11 11.10
CA ALA A 293 6.82 -2.63 10.25
C ALA A 293 7.08 -1.13 10.46
N CYS A 294 6.03 -0.32 10.61
CA CYS A 294 6.14 1.08 11.02
C CYS A 294 6.85 1.21 12.37
N GLY A 295 6.51 0.36 13.33
CA GLY A 295 7.17 0.30 14.64
C GLY A 295 8.68 0.09 14.52
N ALA A 296 9.12 -0.84 13.66
CA ALA A 296 10.54 -1.11 13.39
C ALA A 296 11.26 0.10 12.76
N ALA A 297 10.64 0.73 11.76
CA ALA A 297 11.20 1.92 11.11
C ALA A 297 11.31 3.11 12.09
N LEU A 298 10.27 3.36 12.88
CA LEU A 298 10.22 4.42 13.88
C LEU A 298 11.21 4.19 15.04
N GLU A 299 11.39 2.94 15.45
CA GLU A 299 12.40 2.56 16.45
C GLU A 299 13.81 2.89 15.95
N PHE A 300 14.15 2.45 14.75
CA PHE A 300 15.43 2.75 14.10
C PHE A 300 15.64 4.28 13.98
N ALA A 301 14.64 5.01 13.48
CA ALA A 301 14.75 6.44 13.25
C ALA A 301 15.03 7.22 14.55
N ARG A 302 14.37 6.86 15.66
CA ARG A 302 14.60 7.49 16.97
C ARG A 302 15.99 7.18 17.53
N GLN A 303 16.49 5.97 17.33
CA GLN A 303 17.82 5.56 17.79
C GLN A 303 18.93 6.17 16.94
N ASN A 304 18.70 6.23 15.62
CA ASN A 304 19.69 6.74 14.66
C ASN A 304 19.83 8.28 14.72
N GLY A 305 18.72 9.01 14.90
CA GLY A 305 18.69 10.47 15.00
C GLY A 305 18.93 11.25 13.69
N GLU A 306 19.18 10.56 12.58
CA GLU A 306 19.43 11.14 11.25
C GLU A 306 18.44 10.58 10.18
N THR A 307 17.31 10.06 10.62
CA THR A 307 16.32 9.38 9.78
C THR A 307 14.96 10.04 9.90
N ALA A 308 14.33 10.38 8.79
CA ALA A 308 12.91 10.71 8.71
C ALA A 308 12.10 9.48 8.29
N VAL A 309 10.88 9.37 8.82
CA VAL A 309 9.90 8.34 8.46
C VAL A 309 8.63 9.05 8.01
N VAL A 310 8.12 8.66 6.83
CA VAL A 310 6.86 9.15 6.27
C VAL A 310 5.95 7.96 6.06
N ILE A 311 4.72 8.02 6.54
CA ILE A 311 3.74 6.94 6.49
C ILE A 311 2.46 7.51 5.89
N VAL A 312 2.08 7.03 4.71
CA VAL A 312 0.96 7.56 3.95
C VAL A 312 0.38 6.48 3.03
N PRO A 313 -0.93 6.21 3.03
CA PRO A 313 -1.57 5.40 1.99
C PRO A 313 -1.49 6.09 0.63
N ASP A 314 -1.52 5.31 -0.42
CA ASP A 314 -1.58 5.82 -1.79
C ASP A 314 -3.00 6.22 -2.21
N HIS A 315 -4.03 5.52 -1.73
CA HIS A 315 -5.46 5.86 -1.87
C HIS A 315 -6.31 5.15 -0.80
N GLY A 316 -7.61 5.47 -0.76
CA GLY A 316 -8.60 4.71 -0.01
C GLY A 316 -9.16 3.54 -0.83
N ASN A 317 -9.82 2.57 -0.17
CA ASN A 317 -10.46 1.45 -0.85
C ASN A 317 -11.67 0.94 -0.07
N SER A 318 -12.57 0.22 -0.76
CA SER A 318 -13.76 -0.50 -0.25
C SER A 318 -14.87 0.36 0.35
N GLY A 319 -14.58 1.60 0.74
CA GLY A 319 -15.53 2.43 1.50
C GLY A 319 -16.02 1.75 2.77
N ILE A 320 -15.09 1.15 3.52
CA ILE A 320 -15.38 0.41 4.75
C ILE A 320 -15.98 1.31 5.82
N SER A 321 -16.96 0.79 6.56
CA SER A 321 -17.50 1.42 7.78
C SER A 321 -17.53 0.44 8.95
N ILE A 322 -17.26 0.97 10.15
CA ILE A 322 -17.53 0.27 11.42
C ILE A 322 -18.96 0.65 11.81
N GLY A 323 -19.87 -0.30 11.77
CA GLY A 323 -21.30 -0.06 11.97
C GLY A 323 -22.07 -0.06 10.65
N ARG A 324 -22.39 -1.25 10.15
CA ARG A 324 -23.17 -1.51 8.95
C ARG A 324 -24.65 -1.15 9.16
N ALA A 325 -25.36 -0.74 8.12
CA ALA A 325 -26.74 -0.24 8.19
C ALA A 325 -27.75 -1.22 8.81
N ASP A 326 -27.54 -2.52 8.65
CA ASP A 326 -28.40 -3.58 9.22
C ASP A 326 -27.98 -4.03 10.63
N CYS A 327 -26.84 -3.56 11.18
CA CYS A 327 -26.45 -3.71 12.57
C CYS A 327 -27.22 -2.71 13.43
N LYS A 328 -28.31 -3.16 14.02
CA LYS A 328 -29.18 -2.32 14.83
C LYS A 328 -28.51 -1.88 16.15
N GLY A 329 -28.81 -0.66 16.59
CA GLY A 329 -28.28 -0.11 17.85
C GLY A 329 -26.82 0.33 17.73
N TYR A 330 -26.42 0.85 16.59
CA TYR A 330 -25.04 1.26 16.23
C TYR A 330 -24.31 2.07 17.34
N ASP A 331 -25.00 2.92 18.07
CA ASP A 331 -24.50 3.76 19.15
C ASP A 331 -24.39 3.02 20.52
N LYS A 332 -24.84 1.78 20.58
CA LYS A 332 -24.87 0.94 21.78
C LYS A 332 -24.15 -0.40 21.61
N LEU A 333 -23.59 -0.64 20.42
CA LEU A 333 -22.83 -1.85 20.19
C LEU A 333 -21.56 -1.84 21.04
N SER A 334 -21.41 -2.85 21.89
CA SER A 334 -20.19 -3.04 22.69
C SER A 334 -19.02 -3.45 21.77
N LYS A 335 -17.80 -3.24 22.27
CA LYS A 335 -16.59 -3.73 21.55
C LYS A 335 -16.61 -5.25 21.35
N ASP A 336 -17.25 -5.99 22.24
CA ASP A 336 -17.41 -7.44 22.10
C ASP A 336 -18.32 -7.79 20.90
N GLN A 337 -19.46 -7.10 20.79
CA GLN A 337 -20.37 -7.30 19.66
C GLN A 337 -19.73 -6.91 18.29
N LEU A 338 -18.79 -5.96 18.30
CA LEU A 338 -18.12 -5.50 17.08
C LEU A 338 -16.90 -6.36 16.71
N PHE A 339 -16.12 -6.82 17.72
CA PHE A 339 -14.78 -7.37 17.45
C PHE A 339 -14.59 -8.82 17.88
N HIS A 340 -15.50 -9.40 18.70
CA HIS A 340 -15.34 -10.78 19.16
C HIS A 340 -15.23 -11.75 17.96
N GLN A 341 -16.19 -11.71 17.05
CA GLN A 341 -16.18 -12.63 15.90
C GLN A 341 -14.96 -12.40 14.99
N LEU A 342 -14.57 -11.14 14.74
CA LEU A 342 -13.37 -10.83 13.95
C LEU A 342 -12.10 -11.42 14.61
N SER A 343 -12.03 -11.40 15.95
CA SER A 343 -10.88 -11.93 16.70
C SER A 343 -10.77 -13.46 16.70
N LEU A 344 -11.84 -14.17 16.34
CA LEU A 344 -11.84 -15.63 16.24
C LEU A 344 -11.33 -16.13 14.89
N TYR A 345 -11.34 -15.30 13.86
CA TYR A 345 -10.89 -15.69 12.55
C TYR A 345 -9.36 -15.89 12.53
N LYS A 346 -8.95 -17.04 11.98
CA LYS A 346 -7.54 -17.44 11.88
C LYS A 346 -7.04 -17.50 10.43
N LEU A 347 -7.88 -17.19 9.46
CA LEU A 347 -7.57 -17.16 8.04
C LEU A 347 -8.33 -16.01 7.39
N THR A 348 -7.76 -15.46 6.32
CA THR A 348 -8.46 -14.54 5.43
C THR A 348 -9.52 -15.28 4.60
N ALA A 349 -10.35 -14.56 3.87
CA ALA A 349 -11.29 -15.16 2.91
C ALA A 349 -10.55 -16.04 1.86
N GLU A 350 -9.37 -15.61 1.41
CA GLU A 350 -8.52 -16.40 0.52
C GLU A 350 -7.96 -17.64 1.21
N GLY A 351 -7.46 -17.49 2.44
CA GLY A 351 -6.97 -18.61 3.25
C GLY A 351 -8.06 -19.66 3.51
N PHE A 352 -9.29 -19.21 3.84
CA PHE A 352 -10.44 -20.10 3.96
C PHE A 352 -10.75 -20.82 2.64
N ALA A 353 -10.77 -20.11 1.53
CA ALA A 353 -11.02 -20.70 0.20
C ALA A 353 -9.98 -21.79 -0.13
N LYS A 354 -8.69 -21.53 0.11
CA LYS A 354 -7.61 -22.50 -0.06
C LYS A 354 -7.80 -23.70 0.89
N LYS A 355 -8.08 -23.46 2.16
CA LYS A 355 -8.25 -24.52 3.17
C LYS A 355 -9.44 -25.41 2.88
N VAL A 356 -10.59 -24.85 2.54
CA VAL A 356 -11.80 -25.61 2.20
C VAL A 356 -11.60 -26.44 0.94
N ASN A 357 -10.87 -25.93 -0.07
CA ASN A 357 -10.54 -26.71 -1.27
C ASN A 357 -9.55 -27.86 -1.00
N SER A 358 -8.75 -27.76 0.04
CA SER A 358 -7.75 -28.79 0.38
C SER A 358 -8.30 -29.98 1.20
N VAL A 359 -9.58 -29.90 1.65
CA VAL A 359 -10.21 -30.94 2.48
C VAL A 359 -11.42 -31.57 1.79
N PRO A 360 -11.79 -32.83 2.13
CA PRO A 360 -13.04 -33.44 1.70
C PRO A 360 -14.26 -32.64 2.20
N ASN A 361 -15.38 -32.69 1.48
CA ASN A 361 -16.59 -31.97 1.87
C ASN A 361 -17.11 -32.34 3.27
N SER A 362 -16.88 -33.57 3.74
CA SER A 362 -17.21 -34.02 5.09
C SER A 362 -16.45 -33.28 6.19
N GLU A 363 -15.29 -32.71 5.87
CA GLU A 363 -14.41 -32.02 6.85
C GLU A 363 -14.62 -30.49 6.86
N VAL A 364 -15.40 -29.95 5.95
CA VAL A 364 -15.61 -28.50 5.79
C VAL A 364 -16.14 -27.86 7.09
N GLN A 365 -17.11 -28.49 7.76
CA GLN A 365 -17.62 -27.99 9.04
C GLN A 365 -16.53 -27.90 10.13
N ASN A 366 -15.61 -28.85 10.13
CA ASN A 366 -14.46 -28.84 11.06
C ASN A 366 -13.54 -27.64 10.80
N VAL A 367 -13.31 -27.28 9.51
CA VAL A 367 -12.56 -26.08 9.15
C VAL A 367 -13.19 -24.83 9.74
N PHE A 368 -14.50 -24.62 9.58
CA PHE A 368 -15.15 -23.44 10.12
C PHE A 368 -15.17 -23.42 11.66
N ARG A 369 -15.36 -24.57 12.28
CA ARG A 369 -15.29 -24.69 13.74
C ARG A 369 -13.91 -24.34 14.30
N GLU A 370 -12.84 -24.80 13.64
CA GLU A 370 -11.47 -24.58 14.05
C GLU A 370 -10.95 -23.17 13.75
N TYR A 371 -11.25 -22.65 12.55
CA TYR A 371 -10.64 -21.41 12.04
C TYR A 371 -11.55 -20.19 12.12
N ALA A 372 -12.87 -20.37 12.36
CA ALA A 372 -13.81 -19.27 12.45
C ALA A 372 -14.67 -19.28 13.75
N GLY A 373 -14.66 -20.38 14.51
CA GLY A 373 -15.40 -20.49 15.76
C GLY A 373 -16.91 -20.65 15.59
N PHE A 374 -17.40 -21.04 14.39
CA PHE A 374 -18.80 -21.30 14.13
C PHE A 374 -19.00 -22.49 13.17
N GLU A 375 -20.26 -22.95 13.06
CA GLU A 375 -20.68 -23.94 12.05
C GLU A 375 -21.52 -23.26 10.98
N LEU A 376 -21.39 -23.78 9.74
CA LEU A 376 -22.24 -23.36 8.62
C LEU A 376 -23.66 -23.86 8.82
N THR A 377 -24.65 -23.03 8.49
CA THR A 377 -26.04 -23.51 8.35
C THR A 377 -26.17 -24.44 7.13
N PRO A 378 -27.25 -25.24 7.05
CA PRO A 378 -27.49 -26.07 5.86
C PRO A 378 -27.48 -25.26 4.56
N GLU A 379 -28.07 -24.06 4.55
CA GLU A 379 -28.15 -23.15 3.40
C GLU A 379 -26.75 -22.61 3.02
N GLU A 380 -25.93 -22.27 4.00
CA GLU A 380 -24.55 -21.83 3.78
C GLU A 380 -23.67 -22.95 3.23
N LEU A 381 -23.88 -24.18 3.73
CA LEU A 381 -23.16 -25.34 3.22
C LEU A 381 -23.55 -25.67 1.78
N GLU A 382 -24.82 -25.53 1.43
CA GLU A 382 -25.32 -25.69 0.06
C GLU A 382 -24.71 -24.63 -0.85
N ALA A 383 -24.73 -23.35 -0.44
CA ALA A 383 -24.11 -22.26 -1.19
C ALA A 383 -22.62 -22.46 -1.38
N LEU A 384 -21.90 -22.91 -0.36
CA LEU A 384 -20.48 -23.26 -0.43
C LEU A 384 -20.23 -24.36 -1.48
N ASN A 385 -20.99 -25.44 -1.43
CA ASN A 385 -20.84 -26.54 -2.37
C ASN A 385 -21.14 -26.09 -3.82
N HIS A 386 -22.11 -25.20 -3.99
CA HIS A 386 -22.37 -24.56 -5.27
C HIS A 386 -21.17 -23.76 -5.76
N CYS A 387 -20.57 -22.91 -4.92
CA CYS A 387 -19.40 -22.12 -5.28
C CYS A 387 -18.16 -22.98 -5.60
N LYS A 388 -17.91 -24.05 -4.84
CA LYS A 388 -16.82 -25.01 -5.12
C LYS A 388 -16.97 -25.67 -6.49
N ASN A 389 -18.18 -25.94 -6.94
CA ASN A 389 -18.49 -26.65 -8.16
C ASN A 389 -19.06 -25.74 -9.26
N TYR A 390 -18.87 -24.44 -9.16
CA TYR A 390 -19.52 -23.44 -10.02
C TYR A 390 -19.41 -23.74 -11.52
N LYS A 391 -18.21 -24.12 -11.98
CA LYS A 391 -17.97 -24.46 -13.40
C LYS A 391 -18.73 -25.71 -13.87
N ASN A 392 -19.01 -26.64 -12.95
CA ASN A 392 -19.69 -27.93 -13.21
C ASN A 392 -21.13 -27.94 -12.64
N SER A 393 -21.64 -26.77 -12.25
CA SER A 393 -22.99 -26.67 -11.68
C SER A 393 -24.04 -27.08 -12.70
N PRO A 394 -25.03 -27.88 -12.30
CA PRO A 394 -26.21 -28.21 -13.16
C PRO A 394 -27.13 -26.99 -13.35
N ILE A 395 -26.93 -25.90 -12.59
CA ILE A 395 -27.71 -24.67 -12.72
C ILE A 395 -27.30 -23.97 -14.03
N PRO A 396 -28.23 -23.50 -14.86
CA PRO A 396 -27.94 -22.72 -16.05
C PRO A 396 -27.10 -21.49 -15.75
N GLU A 397 -26.18 -21.10 -16.64
CA GLU A 397 -25.23 -20.04 -16.42
C GLU A 397 -25.90 -18.70 -16.09
N ASN A 398 -27.00 -18.36 -16.72
CA ASN A 398 -27.85 -17.20 -16.48
C ASN A 398 -28.55 -17.21 -15.10
N GLU A 399 -28.63 -18.35 -14.44
CA GLU A 399 -29.23 -18.52 -13.11
C GLU A 399 -28.18 -18.68 -12.01
N ARG A 400 -26.89 -18.83 -12.39
CA ARG A 400 -25.80 -19.00 -11.44
C ARG A 400 -25.44 -17.70 -10.73
N SER A 401 -25.66 -16.55 -11.37
CA SER A 401 -25.43 -15.23 -10.76
C SER A 401 -26.75 -14.68 -10.24
N ILE A 402 -27.05 -14.90 -8.98
CA ILE A 402 -28.10 -14.16 -8.30
C ILE A 402 -27.48 -12.92 -7.66
N GLU A 403 -26.93 -12.03 -8.48
CA GLU A 403 -26.56 -10.70 -8.05
C GLU A 403 -27.82 -9.93 -7.66
N GLY A 404 -27.81 -9.32 -6.47
CA GLY A 404 -28.83 -8.36 -6.02
C GLY A 404 -29.85 -8.85 -5.00
N LYS A 405 -29.76 -10.08 -4.45
CA LYS A 405 -30.68 -10.57 -3.42
C LYS A 405 -30.03 -10.89 -2.06
N GLY A 406 -28.87 -10.33 -1.75
CA GLY A 406 -28.16 -10.68 -0.52
C GLY A 406 -27.70 -12.15 -0.47
N SER A 407 -27.64 -12.81 -1.62
CA SER A 407 -27.29 -14.21 -1.74
C SER A 407 -25.80 -14.42 -1.49
N LEU A 408 -25.46 -15.46 -0.75
CA LEU A 408 -24.09 -15.97 -0.60
C LEU A 408 -23.55 -16.63 -1.88
N TYR A 409 -24.42 -16.96 -2.87
CA TYR A 409 -23.99 -17.56 -4.10
C TYR A 409 -23.03 -16.66 -4.87
N SER A 410 -21.92 -17.21 -5.31
CA SER A 410 -20.87 -16.52 -6.06
C SER A 410 -20.17 -17.47 -7.03
N SER A 411 -19.64 -16.93 -8.11
CA SER A 411 -18.74 -17.66 -9.03
C SER A 411 -17.34 -17.87 -8.45
N SER A 412 -16.99 -17.11 -7.41
CA SER A 412 -15.70 -17.14 -6.71
C SER A 412 -15.88 -17.64 -5.29
N LEU A 413 -15.09 -18.65 -4.91
CA LEU A 413 -15.07 -19.17 -3.54
C LEU A 413 -14.53 -18.12 -2.56
N THR A 414 -13.53 -17.34 -2.94
CA THR A 414 -13.02 -16.23 -2.12
C THR A 414 -14.08 -15.17 -1.87
N THR A 415 -14.83 -14.76 -2.89
CA THR A 415 -15.95 -13.81 -2.73
C THR A 415 -17.06 -14.39 -1.83
N PHE A 416 -17.36 -15.68 -1.94
CA PHE A 416 -18.26 -16.34 -1.01
C PHE A 416 -17.75 -16.23 0.44
N MET A 417 -16.46 -16.53 0.67
CA MET A 417 -15.85 -16.47 2.00
C MET A 417 -15.88 -15.05 2.56
N SER A 418 -15.52 -14.04 1.78
CA SER A 418 -15.61 -12.63 2.22
C SER A 418 -17.02 -12.26 2.67
N LYS A 419 -18.03 -12.58 1.87
CA LYS A 419 -19.46 -12.33 2.22
C LYS A 419 -19.85 -13.07 3.50
N LEU A 420 -19.46 -14.34 3.61
CA LEU A 420 -19.78 -15.18 4.77
C LEU A 420 -19.14 -14.66 6.04
N LEU A 421 -17.85 -14.35 6.02
CA LEU A 421 -17.12 -13.82 7.19
C LEU A 421 -17.66 -12.44 7.60
N THR A 422 -17.88 -11.56 6.62
CA THR A 422 -18.42 -10.21 6.85
C THR A 422 -19.83 -10.25 7.41
N SER A 423 -20.69 -11.20 6.98
CA SER A 423 -22.08 -11.31 7.43
C SER A 423 -22.22 -11.48 8.95
N ARG A 424 -21.19 -12.01 9.60
CA ARG A 424 -21.13 -12.22 11.06
C ARG A 424 -20.47 -11.09 11.83
N THR A 425 -20.16 -9.99 11.14
CA THR A 425 -19.56 -8.78 11.71
C THR A 425 -20.51 -7.59 11.49
N CYS A 426 -20.21 -6.46 12.10
CA CYS A 426 -20.90 -5.19 11.83
C CYS A 426 -20.09 -4.26 10.90
N PHE A 427 -19.18 -4.79 10.13
CA PHE A 427 -18.46 -4.01 9.11
C PHE A 427 -19.28 -3.94 7.82
N GLY A 428 -19.31 -2.76 7.20
CA GLY A 428 -19.99 -2.52 5.93
C GLY A 428 -19.00 -2.03 4.88
N PHE A 429 -19.33 -2.29 3.62
CA PHE A 429 -18.54 -1.90 2.45
C PHE A 429 -19.46 -1.28 1.41
N THR A 430 -19.02 -0.23 0.74
CA THR A 430 -19.81 0.45 -0.30
C THR A 430 -19.40 0.03 -1.70
N THR A 431 -18.17 -0.42 -1.89
CA THR A 431 -17.61 -0.83 -3.18
C THR A 431 -16.60 -1.97 -3.00
N GLY A 432 -16.18 -2.59 -4.07
CA GLY A 432 -15.01 -3.45 -4.14
C GLY A 432 -13.83 -2.77 -4.88
N GLY A 433 -13.84 -1.45 -4.99
CA GLY A 433 -12.83 -0.65 -5.67
C GLY A 433 -12.34 0.51 -4.80
N HIS A 434 -11.47 1.32 -5.38
CA HIS A 434 -10.88 2.48 -4.71
C HIS A 434 -11.94 3.54 -4.38
N THR A 435 -11.62 4.39 -3.42
CA THR A 435 -12.46 5.47 -2.93
C THR A 435 -11.69 6.79 -2.89
N GLY A 436 -12.40 7.91 -3.07
CA GLY A 436 -11.81 9.24 -3.30
C GLY A 436 -11.69 10.12 -2.06
N GLU A 437 -11.66 9.54 -0.85
CA GLU A 437 -11.40 10.28 0.37
C GLU A 437 -9.91 10.62 0.54
N GLU A 438 -9.61 11.65 1.34
CA GLU A 438 -8.24 11.92 1.78
C GLU A 438 -7.72 10.79 2.67
N VAL A 439 -6.45 10.43 2.48
CA VAL A 439 -5.75 9.46 3.32
C VAL A 439 -5.00 10.13 4.46
N PHE A 440 -4.67 9.38 5.51
CA PHE A 440 -3.90 9.92 6.63
C PHE A 440 -2.43 10.16 6.25
N LEU A 441 -1.81 11.11 6.93
CA LEU A 441 -0.38 11.35 6.90
C LEU A 441 0.18 11.23 8.31
N ALA A 442 1.19 10.40 8.49
CA ALA A 442 1.96 10.32 9.71
C ALA A 442 3.44 10.49 9.39
N ALA A 443 4.18 11.19 10.26
CA ALA A 443 5.59 11.40 10.03
C ALA A 443 6.38 11.50 11.34
N TYR A 444 7.63 11.05 11.27
CA TYR A 444 8.66 11.32 12.25
C TYR A 444 9.84 12.05 11.59
N HIS A 445 10.28 13.10 12.21
CA HIS A 445 11.50 13.80 11.86
C HIS A 445 12.27 14.13 13.15
N PRO A 446 13.62 14.02 13.18
CA PRO A 446 14.41 14.38 14.37
C PRO A 446 14.17 15.84 14.82
N ASP A 447 13.99 16.74 13.87
CA ASP A 447 13.51 18.10 14.12
C ASP A 447 12.00 18.19 13.86
N ARG A 448 11.22 18.32 14.92
CA ARG A 448 9.76 18.38 14.85
C ARG A 448 9.22 19.59 14.06
N THR A 449 10.03 20.61 13.84
CA THR A 449 9.63 21.78 13.01
C THR A 449 9.61 21.44 11.53
N SER A 450 10.17 20.31 11.13
CA SER A 450 10.21 19.81 9.75
C SER A 450 9.10 18.80 9.42
N LEU A 451 8.06 18.64 10.26
CA LEU A 451 6.96 17.72 10.01
C LEU A 451 5.98 18.29 8.96
N PRO A 452 5.45 17.47 8.06
CA PRO A 452 4.49 17.87 7.01
C PRO A 452 3.08 17.99 7.62
N LEU A 453 2.79 19.13 8.24
CA LEU A 453 1.52 19.36 8.94
C LEU A 453 0.43 19.84 7.98
N GLY A 454 -0.79 19.39 8.21
CA GLY A 454 -1.97 19.84 7.47
C GLY A 454 -2.37 18.91 6.33
N MET A 455 -3.01 19.47 5.30
CA MET A 455 -3.47 18.74 4.14
C MET A 455 -2.56 19.03 2.94
N HIS A 456 -2.09 17.98 2.30
CA HIS A 456 -1.25 18.03 1.10
C HIS A 456 -1.93 17.30 -0.07
N THR A 457 -1.49 17.57 -1.29
CA THR A 457 -1.73 16.70 -2.43
C THR A 457 -0.63 15.65 -2.54
N ASN A 458 -0.89 14.59 -3.30
CA ASN A 458 0.13 13.58 -3.60
C ASN A 458 1.37 14.18 -4.32
N ILE A 459 1.20 15.20 -5.16
CA ILE A 459 2.30 15.95 -5.80
C ILE A 459 3.11 16.74 -4.74
N GLU A 460 2.44 17.48 -3.87
CA GLU A 460 3.11 18.27 -2.82
C GLU A 460 3.89 17.40 -1.82
N LEU A 461 3.44 16.16 -1.60
CA LEU A 461 4.19 15.21 -0.76
C LEU A 461 5.56 14.86 -1.36
N ASN A 462 5.68 14.79 -2.69
CA ASN A 462 6.99 14.62 -3.34
C ASN A 462 7.94 15.78 -3.01
N HIS A 463 7.44 17.01 -3.02
CA HIS A 463 8.26 18.17 -2.67
C HIS A 463 8.84 18.04 -1.25
N TYR A 464 8.02 17.53 -0.32
CA TYR A 464 8.50 17.23 1.03
C TYR A 464 9.55 16.11 1.04
N LEU A 465 9.35 15.03 0.30
CA LEU A 465 10.33 13.93 0.18
C LEU A 465 11.66 14.42 -0.41
N CYS A 466 11.61 15.28 -1.43
CA CYS A 466 12.81 15.92 -1.99
C CYS A 466 13.54 16.78 -0.94
N ALA A 467 12.79 17.61 -0.20
CA ALA A 467 13.35 18.47 0.81
C ALA A 467 14.01 17.70 1.96
N LEU A 468 13.49 16.51 2.33
CA LEU A 468 14.15 15.63 3.29
C LEU A 468 15.58 15.23 2.88
N PHE A 469 15.89 15.23 1.59
CA PHE A 469 17.24 15.01 1.07
C PHE A 469 17.98 16.31 0.74
N GLY A 470 17.41 17.49 1.04
CA GLY A 470 17.97 18.77 0.64
C GLY A 470 17.96 19.00 -0.88
N MET A 471 17.05 18.34 -1.59
CA MET A 471 16.78 18.52 -3.00
C MET A 471 15.48 19.33 -3.18
N THR A 472 15.29 19.88 -4.36
CA THR A 472 14.02 20.48 -4.80
C THR A 472 13.40 19.63 -5.90
N HIS A 473 12.15 19.89 -6.22
CA HIS A 473 11.51 19.26 -7.37
C HIS A 473 12.26 19.56 -8.68
N ASP A 474 12.86 20.76 -8.84
CA ASP A 474 13.69 21.10 -10.00
C ASP A 474 14.85 20.13 -10.21
N THR A 475 15.39 19.54 -9.13
CA THR A 475 16.43 18.50 -9.23
C THR A 475 15.94 17.27 -9.99
N LEU A 476 14.68 16.86 -9.79
CA LEU A 476 14.06 15.74 -10.50
C LEU A 476 13.82 16.11 -11.98
N GLU A 477 13.34 17.32 -12.22
CA GLU A 477 13.11 17.84 -13.58
C GLU A 477 14.41 17.95 -14.40
N GLU A 478 15.48 18.47 -13.79
CA GLU A 478 16.81 18.51 -14.42
C GLU A 478 17.32 17.10 -14.79
N LEU A 479 17.16 16.13 -13.88
CA LEU A 479 17.56 14.74 -14.13
C LEU A 479 16.67 14.10 -15.20
N THR A 480 15.36 14.36 -15.17
CA THR A 480 14.42 13.90 -16.19
C THR A 480 14.84 14.41 -17.57
N ALA A 481 15.03 15.72 -17.70
CA ALA A 481 15.44 16.34 -18.98
C ALA A 481 16.80 15.85 -19.47
N GLY A 482 17.71 15.51 -18.55
CA GLY A 482 19.04 15.00 -18.90
C GLY A 482 19.08 13.53 -19.30
N ASN A 483 18.15 12.70 -18.81
CA ASN A 483 18.17 11.27 -18.96
C ASN A 483 17.08 10.73 -19.92
N PHE A 484 15.95 11.41 -20.05
CA PHE A 484 14.78 10.92 -20.75
C PHE A 484 14.24 11.91 -21.76
N ALA A 485 14.20 11.52 -23.03
CA ALA A 485 13.48 12.27 -24.05
C ALA A 485 11.99 11.95 -23.98
N PRO A 486 11.09 12.93 -24.24
CA PRO A 486 9.68 12.65 -24.43
C PRO A 486 9.45 11.62 -25.53
N HIS A 487 8.48 10.73 -25.33
CA HIS A 487 8.17 9.67 -26.29
C HIS A 487 7.83 10.23 -27.68
N THR A 488 7.15 11.37 -27.73
CA THR A 488 6.80 12.11 -28.94
C THR A 488 8.01 12.57 -29.76
N GLU A 489 9.18 12.77 -29.14
CA GLU A 489 10.42 13.09 -29.84
C GLU A 489 11.12 11.85 -30.40
N VAL A 490 11.07 10.73 -29.66
CA VAL A 490 11.74 9.48 -30.01
C VAL A 490 10.95 8.69 -31.04
N PHE A 491 9.62 8.68 -30.91
CA PHE A 491 8.68 7.92 -31.75
C PHE A 491 7.58 8.83 -32.30
N LYS A 492 7.90 9.69 -33.23
CA LYS A 492 7.00 10.72 -33.81
C LYS A 492 5.70 10.18 -34.39
N ASP A 493 5.67 8.91 -34.80
CA ASP A 493 4.51 8.24 -35.39
C ASP A 493 3.85 7.22 -34.43
N PHE A 494 4.29 7.18 -33.17
CA PHE A 494 3.77 6.24 -32.20
C PHE A 494 2.35 6.64 -31.77
N LYS A 495 1.40 5.76 -32.05
CA LYS A 495 0.03 5.83 -31.50
C LYS A 495 -0.05 4.83 -30.36
N CYS A 496 -0.10 5.33 -29.14
CA CYS A 496 -0.36 4.48 -27.99
C CYS A 496 -1.78 3.88 -28.14
N GLU A 497 -1.85 2.55 -28.27
CA GLU A 497 -3.11 1.87 -27.99
C GLU A 497 -3.28 1.87 -26.48
N ILE A 498 -4.11 2.78 -25.97
CA ILE A 498 -4.53 2.77 -24.57
C ILE A 498 -5.31 1.47 -24.36
N VAL A 499 -4.62 0.47 -23.86
CA VAL A 499 -5.29 -0.72 -23.32
C VAL A 499 -5.84 -0.29 -21.98
N PRO A 500 -7.17 -0.26 -21.77
CA PRO A 500 -7.73 0.04 -20.46
C PRO A 500 -7.04 -0.84 -19.41
N ALA A 501 -6.61 -0.26 -18.30
CA ALA A 501 -6.09 -1.05 -17.19
C ALA A 501 -7.14 -2.11 -16.87
N LYS A 502 -6.76 -3.37 -16.90
CA LYS A 502 -7.61 -4.44 -16.38
C LYS A 502 -7.49 -4.37 -14.88
N ASP A 503 -8.60 -4.47 -14.17
CA ASP A 503 -8.56 -4.74 -12.74
C ASP A 503 -7.70 -5.99 -12.51
N GLU A 504 -7.20 -6.16 -11.30
CA GLU A 504 -6.35 -7.30 -10.91
C GLU A 504 -7.01 -8.67 -11.15
N LYS A 505 -8.30 -8.70 -11.52
CA LYS A 505 -9.08 -9.88 -11.91
C LYS A 505 -9.23 -10.03 -13.42
N GLY A 506 -8.64 -9.16 -14.22
CA GLY A 506 -8.68 -9.20 -15.68
C GLY A 506 -9.98 -8.68 -16.31
N SER A 507 -10.84 -8.02 -15.52
CA SER A 507 -11.99 -7.28 -16.03
C SER A 507 -11.57 -5.85 -16.42
N PRO A 508 -12.19 -5.20 -17.43
CA PRO A 508 -11.96 -3.79 -17.69
C PRO A 508 -12.35 -2.99 -16.43
N SER A 509 -11.46 -2.16 -15.91
CA SER A 509 -11.84 -1.17 -14.91
C SER A 509 -12.90 -0.26 -15.54
N LEU A 510 -14.07 -0.18 -14.93
CA LEU A 510 -15.11 0.78 -15.29
C LEU A 510 -14.69 2.17 -14.88
#